data_2727a9e6465763e22cb45159518506ba
#
_entry.id   2727a9e6465763e22cb45159518506ba
#
_cell.length_a   1.000
_cell.length_b   1.000
_cell.length_c   1.000
_cell.angle_alpha   90.00
_cell.angle_beta   90.00
_cell.angle_gamma   90.00
#
_symmetry.space_group_name_H-M   'P 1'
#
loop_
_entity.id
_entity.type
_entity.pdbx_description
1 polymer ?
#
loop_
_entity_poly.entity_id
_entity_poly.type
_entity_poly.pdbx_seq_one_letter_code
_entity_poly.pdbx_strand_id
1 'polypeptide(L)'
;MFNNVLTPEKKLPIYQPNMVKFQLVDSTIQHIKRFHKIEDFKLFNQNDKIVTNETYDGKIYIADFFFTTCPGICPIMKDNMIILQNEFIDDDEVLLLSHTVTPEIDSVSVLKKYSQEKGVVD
;
A
#
# COMPACT_ATOMS: atom_id res chain seq x y z
N MET A 1 -28.17 0.59 -28.91
CA MET A 1 -28.55 1.02 -27.56
C MET A 1 -28.44 -0.09 -26.48
N PHE A 2 -28.04 -1.31 -26.82
CA PHE A 2 -27.90 -2.42 -25.87
C PHE A 2 -26.46 -2.85 -25.56
N ASN A 3 -25.44 -2.23 -26.17
CA ASN A 3 -24.04 -2.68 -26.03
C ASN A 3 -23.35 -2.24 -24.73
N ASN A 4 -23.94 -1.32 -23.95
CA ASN A 4 -23.31 -0.84 -22.69
C ASN A 4 -23.78 -1.58 -21.44
N VAL A 5 -24.76 -2.50 -21.55
CA VAL A 5 -25.31 -3.19 -20.37
C VAL A 5 -24.56 -4.50 -20.05
N LEU A 6 -23.71 -4.96 -20.93
CA LEU A 6 -23.05 -6.29 -20.83
C LEU A 6 -21.52 -6.25 -20.77
N THR A 7 -20.88 -5.09 -20.68
CA THR A 7 -19.44 -5.03 -20.38
C THR A 7 -19.24 -5.28 -18.89
N PRO A 8 -18.66 -6.43 -18.50
CA PRO A 8 -18.39 -6.67 -17.09
C PRO A 8 -17.42 -5.58 -16.58
N GLU A 9 -17.79 -4.89 -15.51
CA GLU A 9 -16.85 -4.02 -14.80
C GLU A 9 -15.60 -4.83 -14.44
N LYS A 10 -14.44 -4.39 -14.89
CA LYS A 10 -13.16 -4.95 -14.49
C LYS A 10 -12.94 -4.57 -13.03
N LYS A 11 -13.19 -5.50 -12.11
CA LYS A 11 -12.88 -5.34 -10.69
C LYS A 11 -11.55 -6.00 -10.38
N LEU A 12 -10.78 -5.39 -9.48
CA LEU A 12 -9.57 -6.03 -8.96
C LEU A 12 -9.95 -7.31 -8.21
N PRO A 13 -9.19 -8.40 -8.38
CA PRO A 13 -9.48 -9.64 -7.68
C PRO A 13 -9.20 -9.50 -6.17
N ILE A 14 -10.06 -10.09 -5.35
CA ILE A 14 -9.81 -10.26 -3.92
C ILE A 14 -9.26 -11.67 -3.72
N TYR A 15 -7.98 -11.76 -3.37
CA TYR A 15 -7.34 -13.04 -3.11
C TYR A 15 -7.68 -13.53 -1.70
N GLN A 16 -8.01 -14.82 -1.60
CA GLN A 16 -8.23 -15.50 -0.34
C GLN A 16 -6.97 -16.26 0.08
N PRO A 17 -6.74 -16.53 1.37
CA PRO A 17 -5.58 -17.30 1.82
C PRO A 17 -5.42 -18.64 1.09
N ASN A 18 -6.52 -19.32 0.80
CA ASN A 18 -6.51 -20.61 0.09
C ASN A 18 -6.27 -20.51 -1.42
N MET A 19 -6.26 -19.31 -1.99
CA MET A 19 -5.96 -19.05 -3.41
C MET A 19 -4.47 -18.74 -3.64
N VAL A 20 -3.73 -18.47 -2.58
CA VAL A 20 -2.30 -18.19 -2.61
C VAL A 20 -1.51 -19.49 -2.40
N LYS A 21 -0.30 -19.58 -2.96
CA LYS A 21 0.58 -20.73 -2.71
C LYS A 21 0.76 -20.91 -1.21
N PHE A 22 0.50 -22.12 -0.72
CA PHE A 22 0.44 -22.40 0.72
C PHE A 22 1.75 -22.09 1.46
N GLN A 23 2.92 -22.12 0.77
CA GLN A 23 4.21 -21.73 1.36
C GLN A 23 4.29 -20.22 1.70
N LEU A 24 3.43 -19.41 1.11
CA LEU A 24 3.39 -17.94 1.31
C LEU A 24 2.33 -17.52 2.34
N VAL A 25 1.58 -18.46 2.88
CA VAL A 25 0.48 -18.20 3.81
C VAL A 25 0.75 -18.92 5.12
N ASP A 26 0.50 -18.23 6.24
CA ASP A 26 0.58 -18.83 7.56
C ASP A 26 -0.27 -20.10 7.64
N SER A 27 0.30 -21.16 8.20
CA SER A 27 -0.34 -22.49 8.28
C SER A 27 -1.68 -22.48 9.00
N THR A 28 -1.89 -21.53 9.91
CA THR A 28 -3.13 -21.41 10.69
C THR A 28 -4.29 -20.89 9.87
N ILE A 29 -4.04 -20.17 8.77
CA ILE A 29 -5.06 -19.52 7.95
C ILE A 29 -5.18 -20.06 6.52
N GLN A 30 -4.32 -21.01 6.12
CA GLN A 30 -4.31 -21.60 4.77
C GLN A 30 -5.67 -22.16 4.32
N HIS A 31 -6.48 -22.65 5.25
CA HIS A 31 -7.80 -23.25 4.98
C HIS A 31 -8.94 -22.22 4.89
N ILE A 32 -8.67 -20.94 5.17
CA ILE A 32 -9.71 -19.91 5.20
C ILE A 32 -10.17 -19.57 3.79
N LYS A 33 -11.48 -19.71 3.56
CA LYS A 33 -12.17 -19.48 2.28
C LYS A 33 -13.12 -18.28 2.32
N ARG A 34 -12.88 -17.32 3.19
CA ARG A 34 -13.70 -16.11 3.29
C ARG A 34 -12.94 -14.91 2.78
N PHE A 35 -13.66 -13.86 2.42
CA PHE A 35 -13.06 -12.62 1.93
C PHE A 35 -12.00 -12.11 2.90
N HIS A 36 -10.80 -11.92 2.37
CA HIS A 36 -9.73 -11.28 3.10
C HIS A 36 -10.07 -9.80 3.29
N LYS A 37 -9.93 -9.32 4.51
CA LYS A 37 -10.06 -7.91 4.85
C LYS A 37 -8.76 -7.48 5.51
N ILE A 38 -8.28 -6.29 5.14
CA ILE A 38 -7.15 -5.67 5.82
C ILE A 38 -7.59 -5.32 7.23
N GLU A 39 -6.81 -5.72 8.23
CA GLU A 39 -7.02 -5.38 9.63
C GLU A 39 -7.02 -3.87 9.84
N ASP A 40 -7.81 -3.40 10.80
CA ASP A 40 -7.83 -1.99 11.14
C ASP A 40 -6.49 -1.57 11.73
N PHE A 41 -5.95 -0.47 11.23
CA PHE A 41 -4.67 0.05 11.67
C PHE A 41 -4.78 1.52 12.08
N LYS A 42 -3.86 1.93 12.96
CA LYS A 42 -3.65 3.31 13.37
C LYS A 42 -2.16 3.56 13.45
N LEU A 43 -1.65 4.33 12.51
CA LEU A 43 -0.22 4.58 12.31
C LEU A 43 0.07 6.09 12.30
N PHE A 44 1.32 6.46 12.47
CA PHE A 44 1.80 7.83 12.29
C PHE A 44 2.54 7.95 10.96
N ASN A 45 2.22 8.99 10.20
CA ASN A 45 2.93 9.28 8.96
C ASN A 45 4.19 10.15 9.19
N GLN A 46 4.92 10.47 8.13
CA GLN A 46 6.12 11.31 8.16
C GLN A 46 5.89 12.73 8.69
N ASN A 47 4.65 13.19 8.81
CA ASN A 47 4.26 14.49 9.34
C ASN A 47 3.67 14.40 10.77
N ASP A 48 3.87 13.28 11.46
CA ASP A 48 3.34 13.00 12.79
C ASP A 48 1.80 13.06 12.86
N LYS A 49 1.14 12.78 11.76
CA LYS A 49 -0.32 12.71 11.68
C LYS A 49 -0.78 11.26 11.75
N ILE A 50 -1.89 11.04 12.43
CA ILE A 50 -2.52 9.73 12.52
C ILE A 50 -3.16 9.38 11.17
N VAL A 51 -2.87 8.17 10.71
CA VAL A 51 -3.41 7.55 9.50
C VAL A 51 -4.10 6.24 9.88
N THR A 52 -5.32 6.05 9.40
CA THR A 52 -6.14 4.88 9.66
C THR A 52 -6.73 4.33 8.35
N ASN A 53 -7.41 3.20 8.41
CA ASN A 53 -8.16 2.67 7.27
C ASN A 53 -9.15 3.71 6.70
N GLU A 54 -9.80 4.49 7.56
CA GLU A 54 -10.76 5.52 7.14
C GLU A 54 -10.13 6.60 6.24
N THR A 55 -8.83 6.85 6.38
CA THR A 55 -8.09 7.78 5.51
C THR A 55 -8.12 7.34 4.05
N TYR A 56 -8.24 6.04 3.80
CA TYR A 56 -8.23 5.43 2.46
C TYR A 56 -9.59 4.93 2.00
N ASP A 57 -10.64 5.09 2.81
CA ASP A 57 -11.98 4.65 2.45
C ASP A 57 -12.47 5.33 1.17
N GLY A 58 -13.01 4.52 0.26
CA GLY A 58 -13.47 4.98 -1.06
C GLY A 58 -12.35 5.33 -2.04
N LYS A 59 -11.09 5.09 -1.69
CA LYS A 59 -9.92 5.33 -2.52
C LYS A 59 -9.29 4.03 -2.98
N ILE A 60 -8.58 4.10 -4.10
CA ILE A 60 -7.63 3.07 -4.50
C ILE A 60 -6.28 3.45 -3.91
N TYR A 61 -5.64 2.56 -3.17
CA TYR A 61 -4.28 2.83 -2.72
C TYR A 61 -3.33 1.69 -3.04
N ILE A 62 -2.12 2.08 -3.39
CA ILE A 62 -1.01 1.17 -3.69
C ILE A 62 -0.11 1.15 -2.46
N ALA A 63 0.02 -0.02 -1.84
CA ALA A 63 0.80 -0.19 -0.63
C ALA A 63 2.11 -0.94 -0.91
N ASP A 64 3.19 -0.49 -0.31
CA ASP A 64 4.47 -1.19 -0.26
C ASP A 64 5.06 -1.21 1.15
N PHE A 65 6.07 -2.06 1.34
CA PHE A 65 6.77 -2.23 2.61
C PHE A 65 8.27 -2.01 2.39
N PHE A 66 8.88 -1.20 3.24
CA PHE A 66 10.28 -0.82 3.10
C PHE A 66 10.96 -0.60 4.46
N PHE A 67 12.23 -0.28 4.47
CA PHE A 67 12.95 0.31 5.59
C PHE A 67 14.04 1.26 5.06
N THR A 68 14.31 2.35 5.79
CA THR A 68 15.13 3.45 5.27
C THR A 68 16.59 3.07 5.02
N THR A 69 17.10 2.08 5.75
CA THR A 69 18.49 1.60 5.64
C THR A 69 18.67 0.42 4.69
N CYS A 70 17.62 0.04 3.93
CA CYS A 70 17.68 -1.07 2.98
C CYS A 70 18.64 -0.78 1.81
N PRO A 71 19.70 -1.57 1.62
CA PRO A 71 20.65 -1.35 0.53
C PRO A 71 20.27 -2.03 -0.78
N GLY A 72 19.26 -2.88 -0.76
CA GLY A 72 18.91 -3.79 -1.85
C GLY A 72 17.77 -3.32 -2.72
N ILE A 73 16.60 -3.98 -2.60
CA ILE A 73 15.45 -3.77 -3.47
C ILE A 73 14.66 -2.49 -3.16
N CYS A 74 14.71 -1.98 -1.93
CA CYS A 74 13.90 -0.81 -1.54
C CYS A 74 14.18 0.44 -2.35
N PRO A 75 15.44 0.78 -2.73
CA PRO A 75 15.69 1.88 -3.65
C PRO A 75 14.96 1.75 -4.98
N ILE A 76 14.93 0.56 -5.56
CA ILE A 76 14.25 0.26 -6.83
C ILE A 76 12.73 0.38 -6.67
N MET A 77 12.18 -0.21 -5.62
CA MET A 77 10.75 -0.11 -5.31
C MET A 77 10.32 1.34 -5.12
N LYS A 78 11.11 2.11 -4.39
CA LYS A 78 10.85 3.51 -4.16
C LYS A 78 10.88 4.33 -5.47
N ASP A 79 11.85 4.09 -6.34
CA ASP A 79 11.90 4.78 -7.64
C ASP A 79 10.64 4.48 -8.46
N ASN A 80 10.15 3.24 -8.43
CA ASN A 80 8.87 2.87 -9.03
C ASN A 80 7.67 3.56 -8.35
N MET A 81 7.66 3.70 -7.03
CA MET A 81 6.62 4.44 -6.31
C MET A 81 6.62 5.93 -6.67
N ILE A 82 7.78 6.54 -6.90
CA ILE A 82 7.87 7.93 -7.39
C ILE A 82 7.33 8.06 -8.82
N ILE A 83 7.57 7.10 -9.69
CA ILE A 83 6.96 7.07 -11.03
C ILE A 83 5.43 7.03 -10.91
N LEU A 84 4.90 6.15 -10.07
CA LEU A 84 3.45 6.07 -9.80
C LEU A 84 2.91 7.37 -9.20
N GLN A 85 3.62 7.97 -8.23
CA GLN A 85 3.26 9.26 -7.66
C GLN A 85 3.09 10.32 -8.76
N ASN A 86 4.05 10.44 -9.65
CA ASN A 86 4.00 11.43 -10.73
C ASN A 86 2.87 11.16 -11.74
N GLU A 87 2.56 9.89 -11.98
CA GLU A 87 1.46 9.49 -12.87
C GLU A 87 0.08 9.85 -12.29
N PHE A 88 -0.08 9.68 -10.97
CA PHE A 88 -1.38 9.84 -10.29
C PHE A 88 -1.47 11.10 -9.42
N ILE A 89 -0.51 12.04 -9.51
CA ILE A 89 -0.46 13.21 -8.63
C ILE A 89 -1.71 14.11 -8.73
N ASP A 90 -2.36 14.11 -9.88
CA ASP A 90 -3.58 14.88 -10.15
C ASP A 90 -4.86 14.04 -9.97
N ASP A 91 -4.75 12.80 -9.50
CA ASP A 91 -5.88 11.90 -9.30
C ASP A 91 -6.14 11.69 -7.80
N ASP A 92 -7.14 12.40 -7.28
CA ASP A 92 -7.53 12.33 -5.88
C ASP A 92 -8.10 10.97 -5.44
N GLU A 93 -8.39 10.07 -6.39
CA GLU A 93 -8.91 8.74 -6.09
C GLU A 93 -7.81 7.69 -5.87
N VAL A 94 -6.56 8.02 -6.25
CA VAL A 94 -5.40 7.11 -6.13
C VAL A 94 -4.42 7.64 -5.11
N LEU A 95 -4.11 6.84 -4.10
CA LEU A 95 -3.18 7.16 -3.04
C LEU A 95 -2.03 6.15 -2.99
N LEU A 96 -0.90 6.57 -2.47
CA LEU A 96 0.27 5.72 -2.24
C LEU A 96 0.53 5.61 -0.74
N LEU A 97 0.83 4.41 -0.25
CA LEU A 97 1.06 4.14 1.15
C LEU A 97 2.26 3.23 1.33
N SER A 98 3.37 3.79 1.78
CA SER A 98 4.59 3.04 2.10
C SER A 98 4.71 2.81 3.59
N HIS A 99 4.80 1.55 4.01
CA HIS A 99 4.94 1.16 5.41
C HIS A 99 6.39 0.82 5.74
N THR A 100 6.96 1.43 6.78
CA THR A 100 8.20 0.89 7.31
C THR A 100 7.96 -0.39 8.10
N VAL A 101 8.88 -1.34 7.97
CA VAL A 101 8.88 -2.59 8.74
C VAL A 101 9.83 -2.53 9.95
N THR A 102 10.51 -1.39 10.15
CA THR A 102 11.45 -1.14 11.26
C THR A 102 11.13 0.16 11.98
N PRO A 103 9.92 0.31 12.56
CA PRO A 103 9.46 1.58 13.14
C PRO A 103 10.33 2.07 14.32
N GLU A 104 11.04 1.19 14.99
CA GLU A 104 11.99 1.52 16.06
C GLU A 104 13.27 2.23 15.55
N ILE A 105 13.60 2.06 14.26
CA ILE A 105 14.72 2.73 13.60
C ILE A 105 14.20 3.90 12.77
N ASP A 106 13.12 3.69 12.05
CA ASP A 106 12.49 4.62 11.12
C ASP A 106 11.48 5.51 11.86
N SER A 107 11.96 6.32 12.80
CA SER A 107 11.13 7.30 13.53
C SER A 107 10.48 8.31 12.56
N VAL A 108 9.49 9.05 13.03
CA VAL A 108 8.82 10.11 12.25
C VAL A 108 9.82 11.09 11.62
N SER A 109 10.83 11.51 12.37
CA SER A 109 11.86 12.43 11.86
C SER A 109 12.74 11.79 10.79
N VAL A 110 13.07 10.50 10.92
CA VAL A 110 13.81 9.74 9.90
C VAL A 110 12.98 9.57 8.64
N LEU A 111 11.71 9.20 8.78
CA LEU A 111 10.80 9.08 7.64
C LEU A 111 10.60 10.42 6.93
N LYS A 112 10.47 11.52 7.66
CA LYS A 112 10.33 12.86 7.08
C LYS A 112 11.56 13.25 6.25
N LYS A 113 12.74 13.04 6.80
CA LYS A 113 14.00 13.28 6.07
C LYS A 113 14.08 12.41 4.81
N TYR A 114 13.78 11.13 4.96
CA TYR A 114 13.79 10.17 3.84
C TYR A 114 12.80 10.58 2.73
N SER A 115 11.57 10.98 3.09
CA SER A 115 10.57 11.41 2.11
C SER A 115 11.04 12.65 1.32
N GLN A 116 11.64 13.63 2.00
CA GLN A 116 12.19 14.83 1.37
C GLN A 116 13.35 14.52 0.42
N GLU A 117 14.29 13.68 0.86
CA GLU A 117 15.44 13.27 0.04
C GLU A 117 15.02 12.47 -1.21
N LYS A 118 13.87 11.80 -1.14
CA LYS A 118 13.37 10.94 -2.21
C LYS A 118 12.31 11.59 -3.09
N GLY A 119 11.90 12.81 -2.79
CA GLY A 119 10.93 13.55 -3.59
C GLY A 119 9.48 13.06 -3.42
N VAL A 120 9.16 12.52 -2.25
CA VAL A 120 7.78 12.14 -1.91
C VAL A 120 6.97 13.42 -1.68
N VAL A 121 5.80 13.50 -2.31
CA VAL A 121 4.81 14.58 -2.12
C VAL A 121 3.78 14.10 -1.10
N ASP A 122 3.35 15.02 -0.21
CA ASP A 122 2.32 14.74 0.82
C ASP A 122 0.90 14.80 0.24
#